data_db9f31411a7e6ca36180d0eabb374a24
#
_entry.id   db9f31411a7e6ca36180d0eabb374a24
#
_cell.length_a   1.000
_cell.length_b   1.000
_cell.length_c   1.000
_cell.angle_alpha   90.00
_cell.angle_beta   90.00
_cell.angle_gamma   90.00
#
_symmetry.space_group_name_H-M   'P 1'
#
loop_
_entity.id
_entity.type
_entity.pdbx_description
1 polymer ?
#
loop_
_entity_poly.entity_id
_entity_poly.type
_entity_poly.pdbx_seq_one_letter_code
_entity_poly.pdbx_strand_id
1 'polypeptide(L)'
;MTTSTLDHIVHLTPPGSVEETTKQFRELGFNVIPGGTHADGLTANALVILADHVYLELIWFTQPPEAYPPSSPTRRQREQHKWAARPPGWIDYAFLGNGVLEGTNRISDIINGRAATRLYADEVPGGRTRPDGEVLKWVISAPLKADSILPFFCGDVTDRRLRVPTEPSSNTHHPNSALGIAHIHLLVSAAAFTSTLKEISTVLGSQPLSSTDQEAKWQLSTLNGNQLRPPTLVLATPADEAQAQFVDSHSAPHIYEVGFYAGENGKEGSVTTPFGRVVWVV
;
A
#
# COMPACT_ATOMS: atom_id res chain seq x y z
N MET A 1 -3.61 15.08 -14.64
CA MET A 1 -3.18 13.77 -14.13
C MET A 1 -3.98 13.45 -12.88
N THR A 2 -4.48 12.24 -12.75
CA THR A 2 -5.23 11.80 -11.56
C THR A 2 -4.26 11.37 -10.47
N THR A 3 -4.52 11.77 -9.23
CA THR A 3 -3.78 11.35 -8.03
C THR A 3 -4.60 10.32 -7.22
N SER A 4 -5.40 9.50 -7.90
CA SER A 4 -6.34 8.53 -7.32
C SER A 4 -6.22 7.12 -7.90
N THR A 5 -5.19 6.84 -8.71
CA THR A 5 -4.97 5.50 -9.27
C THR A 5 -4.24 4.65 -8.24
N LEU A 6 -4.89 3.60 -7.75
CA LEU A 6 -4.29 2.64 -6.84
C LEU A 6 -3.19 1.85 -7.56
N ASP A 7 -2.02 1.74 -6.95
CA ASP A 7 -0.88 1.00 -7.48
C ASP A 7 -0.63 -0.29 -6.71
N HIS A 8 -0.51 -0.21 -5.39
CA HIS A 8 -0.30 -1.38 -4.54
C HIS A 8 -0.66 -1.12 -3.07
N ILE A 9 -0.77 -2.20 -2.31
CA ILE A 9 -0.98 -2.19 -0.87
C ILE A 9 0.19 -2.92 -0.21
N VAL A 10 0.77 -2.33 0.82
CA VAL A 10 1.96 -2.85 1.50
C VAL A 10 1.58 -3.64 2.74
N HIS A 11 2.03 -4.88 2.79
CA HIS A 11 1.91 -5.76 3.94
C HIS A 11 3.30 -6.04 4.51
N LEU A 12 3.60 -5.51 5.71
CA LEU A 12 4.85 -5.78 6.40
C LEU A 12 4.80 -7.16 7.03
N THR A 13 5.75 -8.02 6.68
CA THR A 13 5.89 -9.33 7.31
C THR A 13 6.79 -9.21 8.55
N PRO A 14 6.56 -10.02 9.60
CA PRO A 14 7.48 -10.06 10.74
C PRO A 14 8.91 -10.37 10.29
N PRO A 15 9.93 -9.87 10.97
CA PRO A 15 11.32 -10.21 10.67
C PRO A 15 11.55 -11.73 10.69
N GLY A 16 12.18 -12.24 9.63
CA GLY A 16 12.47 -13.68 9.49
C GLY A 16 11.28 -14.58 9.13
N SER A 17 10.07 -14.02 8.94
CA SER A 17 8.85 -14.82 8.70
C SER A 17 8.28 -14.69 7.28
N VAL A 18 9.08 -14.23 6.31
CA VAL A 18 8.59 -14.05 4.93
C VAL A 18 8.05 -15.35 4.31
N GLU A 19 8.69 -16.46 4.58
CA GLU A 19 8.24 -17.78 4.08
C GLU A 19 6.91 -18.18 4.71
N GLU A 20 6.75 -17.95 6.01
CA GLU A 20 5.50 -18.22 6.73
C GLU A 20 4.37 -17.30 6.22
N THR A 21 4.61 -16.01 6.11
CA THR A 21 3.62 -15.06 5.55
C THR A 21 3.26 -15.41 4.11
N THR A 22 4.24 -15.75 3.27
CA THR A 22 4.00 -16.23 1.92
C THR A 22 3.13 -17.49 1.90
N LYS A 23 3.40 -18.44 2.81
CA LYS A 23 2.59 -19.65 2.98
C LYS A 23 1.17 -19.31 3.39
N GLN A 24 0.96 -18.41 4.35
CA GLN A 24 -0.36 -17.97 4.78
C GLN A 24 -1.16 -17.33 3.64
N PHE A 25 -0.54 -16.45 2.83
CA PHE A 25 -1.22 -15.88 1.67
C PHE A 25 -1.56 -16.95 0.61
N ARG A 26 -0.71 -17.96 0.43
CA ARG A 26 -1.02 -19.11 -0.43
C ARG A 26 -2.15 -19.98 0.13
N GLU A 27 -2.21 -20.18 1.43
CA GLU A 27 -3.31 -20.88 2.11
C GLU A 27 -4.64 -20.12 2.01
N LEU A 28 -4.59 -18.77 1.95
CA LEU A 28 -5.73 -17.92 1.62
C LEU A 28 -6.10 -17.98 0.12
N GLY A 29 -5.37 -18.76 -0.67
CA GLY A 29 -5.61 -18.97 -2.09
C GLY A 29 -5.03 -17.88 -3.00
N PHE A 30 -4.10 -17.07 -2.54
CA PHE A 30 -3.38 -16.15 -3.41
C PHE A 30 -2.18 -16.80 -4.09
N ASN A 31 -1.94 -16.48 -5.34
CA ASN A 31 -0.68 -16.79 -6.01
C ASN A 31 0.37 -15.74 -5.60
N VAL A 32 1.46 -16.19 -4.98
CA VAL A 32 2.56 -15.31 -4.52
C VAL A 32 3.79 -15.59 -5.37
N ILE A 33 4.28 -14.56 -6.04
CA ILE A 33 5.47 -14.62 -6.89
C ILE A 33 6.66 -13.87 -6.25
N PRO A 34 7.91 -14.25 -6.58
CA PRO A 34 9.09 -13.53 -6.09
C PRO A 34 9.12 -12.07 -6.59
N GLY A 35 9.52 -11.18 -5.72
CA GLY A 35 9.83 -9.79 -6.06
C GLY A 35 11.32 -9.55 -6.23
N GLY A 36 11.97 -9.00 -5.21
CA GLY A 36 13.41 -8.75 -5.20
C GLY A 36 13.83 -7.86 -4.02
N THR A 37 15.14 -7.58 -3.97
CA THR A 37 15.74 -6.71 -2.95
C THR A 37 15.73 -5.26 -3.44
N HIS A 38 15.30 -4.33 -2.59
CA HIS A 38 15.34 -2.90 -2.89
C HIS A 38 16.78 -2.39 -2.98
N ALA A 39 16.95 -1.29 -3.70
CA ALA A 39 18.27 -0.76 -4.05
C ALA A 39 19.14 -0.38 -2.83
N ASP A 40 18.51 -0.02 -1.72
CA ASP A 40 19.18 0.28 -0.45
C ASP A 40 19.61 -0.99 0.33
N GLY A 41 19.17 -2.17 -0.11
CA GLY A 41 19.42 -3.46 0.54
C GLY A 41 18.69 -3.67 1.86
N LEU A 42 17.88 -2.70 2.32
CA LEU A 42 17.22 -2.77 3.63
C LEU A 42 15.97 -3.64 3.62
N THR A 43 15.27 -3.66 2.50
CA THR A 43 14.01 -4.40 2.36
C THR A 43 13.99 -5.26 1.10
N ALA A 44 13.18 -6.31 1.12
CA ALA A 44 12.88 -7.15 -0.02
C ALA A 44 11.39 -7.50 -0.01
N ASN A 45 10.87 -7.98 -1.14
CA ASN A 45 9.44 -8.25 -1.28
C ASN A 45 9.11 -9.51 -2.07
N ALA A 46 7.88 -10.00 -1.87
CA ALA A 46 7.15 -10.90 -2.75
C ALA A 46 5.84 -10.23 -3.16
N LEU A 47 5.25 -10.65 -4.26
CA LEU A 47 4.12 -9.96 -4.89
C LEU A 47 2.91 -10.87 -5.06
N VAL A 48 1.71 -10.31 -4.84
CA VAL A 48 0.43 -10.87 -5.27
C VAL A 48 -0.16 -9.91 -6.29
N ILE A 49 -0.17 -10.26 -7.56
CA ILE A 49 -0.59 -9.36 -8.65
C ILE A 49 -2.02 -9.69 -9.06
N LEU A 50 -2.92 -8.72 -8.96
CA LEU A 50 -4.34 -8.87 -9.29
C LEU A 50 -4.62 -8.52 -10.75
N ALA A 51 -5.78 -8.97 -11.26
CA ALA A 51 -6.17 -8.74 -12.65
C ALA A 51 -6.49 -7.27 -12.96
N ASP A 52 -6.78 -6.44 -11.95
CA ASP A 52 -6.90 -4.98 -12.06
C ASP A 52 -5.55 -4.25 -12.13
N HIS A 53 -4.44 -4.99 -12.13
CA HIS A 53 -3.06 -4.54 -12.15
C HIS A 53 -2.61 -3.81 -10.85
N VAL A 54 -3.40 -3.92 -9.79
CA VAL A 54 -2.97 -3.61 -8.43
C VAL A 54 -2.22 -4.82 -7.87
N TYR A 55 -1.27 -4.62 -6.99
CA TYR A 55 -0.61 -5.75 -6.33
C TYR A 55 -0.52 -5.56 -4.82
N LEU A 56 -0.40 -6.66 -4.10
CA LEU A 56 0.04 -6.66 -2.72
C LEU A 56 1.55 -6.78 -2.70
N GLU A 57 2.20 -5.93 -1.95
CA GLU A 57 3.63 -6.02 -1.65
C GLU A 57 3.81 -6.65 -0.27
N LEU A 58 4.18 -7.94 -0.24
CA LEU A 58 4.59 -8.60 0.98
C LEU A 58 6.04 -8.25 1.23
N ILE A 59 6.29 -7.23 2.06
CA ILE A 59 7.61 -6.67 2.29
C ILE A 59 8.18 -7.09 3.65
N TRP A 60 9.49 -7.24 3.72
CA TRP A 60 10.21 -7.51 4.95
C TRP A 60 11.54 -6.77 4.99
N PHE A 61 12.05 -6.54 6.18
CA PHE A 61 13.43 -6.10 6.35
C PHE A 61 14.38 -7.27 6.16
N THR A 62 15.39 -7.10 5.31
CA THR A 62 16.38 -8.15 4.97
C THR A 62 17.20 -8.57 6.19
N GLN A 63 17.43 -7.63 7.12
CA GLN A 63 18.20 -7.85 8.35
C GLN A 63 17.58 -7.09 9.53
N PRO A 64 17.71 -7.61 10.76
CA PRO A 64 17.39 -6.84 11.95
C PRO A 64 18.43 -5.74 12.17
N PRO A 65 18.11 -4.65 12.91
CA PRO A 65 19.05 -3.54 13.13
C PRO A 65 20.39 -3.97 13.70
N GLU A 66 20.41 -4.99 14.57
CA GLU A 66 21.59 -5.51 15.26
C GLU A 66 22.60 -6.20 14.34
N ALA A 67 22.16 -6.62 13.14
CA ALA A 67 23.05 -7.21 12.13
C ALA A 67 23.99 -6.18 11.50
N TYR A 68 23.68 -4.90 11.64
CA TYR A 68 24.54 -3.82 11.14
C TYR A 68 25.46 -3.29 12.26
N PRO A 69 26.71 -2.91 11.95
CA PRO A 69 27.62 -2.36 12.96
C PRO A 69 27.03 -1.15 13.69
N PRO A 70 27.21 -1.01 15.00
CA PRO A 70 26.76 0.15 15.75
C PRO A 70 27.23 1.46 15.11
N SER A 71 26.36 2.46 15.06
CA SER A 71 26.62 3.79 14.47
C SER A 71 26.95 3.81 12.97
N SER A 72 26.84 2.68 12.26
CA SER A 72 27.00 2.67 10.80
C SER A 72 25.89 3.47 10.11
N PRO A 73 26.14 4.05 8.93
CA PRO A 73 25.09 4.70 8.14
C PRO A 73 23.90 3.77 7.84
N THR A 74 24.17 2.52 7.49
CA THR A 74 23.14 1.52 7.18
C THR A 74 22.27 1.19 8.40
N ARG A 75 22.87 1.07 9.60
CA ARG A 75 22.09 0.89 10.83
C ARG A 75 21.16 2.06 11.08
N ARG A 76 21.63 3.29 10.95
CA ARG A 76 20.80 4.50 11.10
C ARG A 76 19.67 4.51 10.07
N GLN A 77 19.95 4.22 8.80
CA GLN A 77 18.94 4.13 7.76
C GLN A 77 17.89 3.07 8.09
N ARG A 78 18.31 1.88 8.56
CA ARG A 78 17.41 0.81 8.98
C ARG A 78 16.51 1.21 10.15
N GLU A 79 17.07 1.86 11.18
CA GLU A 79 16.35 2.33 12.36
C GLU A 79 15.42 3.51 12.06
N GLN A 80 15.77 4.37 11.11
CA GLN A 80 15.01 5.54 10.68
C GLN A 80 14.05 5.26 9.51
N HIS A 81 14.04 4.04 8.99
CA HIS A 81 13.12 3.68 7.91
C HIS A 81 11.67 3.89 8.35
N LYS A 82 10.84 4.49 7.48
CA LYS A 82 9.45 4.86 7.80
C LYS A 82 8.59 3.72 8.38
N TRP A 83 8.95 2.48 8.09
CA TRP A 83 8.25 1.29 8.59
C TRP A 83 8.98 0.59 9.74
N ALA A 84 10.13 1.10 10.21
CA ALA A 84 10.94 0.43 11.24
C ALA A 84 10.20 0.17 12.55
N ALA A 85 9.30 1.09 12.93
CA ALA A 85 8.48 1.01 14.14
C ALA A 85 7.04 0.52 13.87
N ARG A 86 6.69 0.17 12.63
CA ARG A 86 5.35 -0.33 12.31
C ARG A 86 5.19 -1.78 12.75
N PRO A 87 4.05 -2.16 13.35
CA PRO A 87 3.73 -3.55 13.58
C PRO A 87 3.56 -4.28 12.24
N PRO A 88 3.76 -5.61 12.20
CA PRO A 88 3.42 -6.41 11.02
C PRO A 88 1.94 -6.28 10.65
N GLY A 89 1.64 -6.38 9.35
CA GLY A 89 0.28 -6.29 8.81
C GLY A 89 0.16 -5.29 7.67
N TRP A 90 -1.05 -4.79 7.44
CA TRP A 90 -1.33 -3.75 6.45
C TRP A 90 -0.81 -2.40 6.94
N ILE A 91 0.31 -1.93 6.39
CA ILE A 91 1.01 -0.76 6.95
C ILE A 91 0.93 0.49 6.09
N ASP A 92 0.72 0.33 4.77
CA ASP A 92 0.79 1.45 3.83
C ASP A 92 0.07 1.09 2.53
N TYR A 93 -0.19 2.08 1.69
CA TYR A 93 -0.69 1.88 0.33
C TYR A 93 -0.14 2.96 -0.60
N ALA A 94 0.00 2.62 -1.86
CA ALA A 94 0.57 3.51 -2.87
C ALA A 94 -0.41 3.80 -4.00
N PHE A 95 -0.34 5.01 -4.49
CA PHE A 95 -0.94 5.40 -5.75
C PHE A 95 0.12 5.46 -6.85
N LEU A 96 -0.34 5.35 -8.09
CA LEU A 96 0.52 5.46 -9.26
C LEU A 96 1.05 6.89 -9.38
N GLY A 97 2.37 7.04 -9.33
CA GLY A 97 3.08 8.28 -9.61
C GLY A 97 3.33 8.47 -11.11
N ASN A 98 3.96 9.58 -11.45
CA ASN A 98 4.26 9.93 -12.85
C ASN A 98 5.72 9.75 -13.26
N GLY A 99 6.58 9.27 -12.37
CA GLY A 99 8.00 9.04 -12.66
C GLY A 99 8.85 10.32 -12.79
N VAL A 100 8.28 11.49 -12.50
CA VAL A 100 9.00 12.77 -12.57
C VAL A 100 9.76 13.02 -11.28
N LEU A 101 11.09 12.99 -11.33
CA LEU A 101 11.98 13.22 -10.20
C LEU A 101 12.30 14.70 -10.01
N GLU A 102 12.54 15.41 -11.10
CA GLU A 102 12.97 16.82 -11.10
C GLU A 102 12.13 17.66 -12.07
N GLY A 103 12.15 19.00 -11.89
CA GLY A 103 11.42 19.93 -12.74
C GLY A 103 9.99 20.16 -12.29
N THR A 104 9.09 20.48 -13.20
CA THR A 104 7.68 20.80 -12.96
C THR A 104 6.79 19.57 -13.06
N ASN A 105 5.59 19.64 -12.47
CA ASN A 105 4.58 18.58 -12.48
C ASN A 105 4.95 17.34 -11.68
N ARG A 106 5.82 17.44 -10.70
CA ARG A 106 6.03 16.37 -9.72
C ARG A 106 4.73 16.12 -8.94
N ILE A 107 4.54 14.92 -8.45
CA ILE A 107 3.36 14.57 -7.62
C ILE A 107 3.29 15.47 -6.38
N SER A 108 4.44 15.69 -5.72
CA SER A 108 4.51 16.59 -4.56
C SER A 108 4.06 18.02 -4.89
N ASP A 109 4.45 18.57 -6.04
CA ASP A 109 4.03 19.90 -6.48
C ASP A 109 2.51 19.96 -6.72
N ILE A 110 1.96 18.94 -7.36
CA ILE A 110 0.52 18.84 -7.64
C ILE A 110 -0.29 18.81 -6.34
N ILE A 111 0.12 17.99 -5.37
CA ILE A 111 -0.60 17.84 -4.09
C ILE A 111 -0.40 19.08 -3.22
N ASN A 112 0.84 19.54 -3.06
CA ASN A 112 1.16 20.69 -2.23
C ASN A 112 0.53 21.99 -2.78
N GLY A 113 0.35 22.10 -4.11
CA GLY A 113 -0.38 23.20 -4.73
C GLY A 113 -1.88 23.25 -4.40
N ARG A 114 -2.47 22.13 -3.95
CA ARG A 114 -3.87 22.06 -3.47
C ARG A 114 -3.99 22.24 -1.96
N ALA A 115 -2.90 22.04 -1.23
CA ALA A 115 -2.88 21.98 0.23
C ALA A 115 -2.66 23.39 0.82
N ALA A 116 -3.25 23.64 1.99
CA ALA A 116 -2.99 24.86 2.75
C ALA A 116 -1.58 24.88 3.39
N THR A 117 -1.03 23.68 3.67
CA THR A 117 0.32 23.48 4.19
C THR A 117 0.97 22.35 3.42
N ARG A 118 2.29 22.33 3.35
CA ARG A 118 3.02 21.29 2.64
C ARG A 118 2.73 19.90 3.26
N LEU A 119 2.23 18.97 2.45
CA LEU A 119 1.88 17.61 2.86
C LEU A 119 2.92 16.57 2.40
N TYR A 120 3.53 16.77 1.23
CA TYR A 120 4.46 15.82 0.60
C TYR A 120 5.88 16.38 0.54
N ALA A 121 6.84 15.50 0.80
CA ALA A 121 8.26 15.77 0.62
C ALA A 121 8.61 15.84 -0.87
N ASP A 122 9.83 16.30 -1.17
CA ASP A 122 10.38 16.21 -2.53
C ASP A 122 10.57 14.73 -2.90
N GLU A 123 10.49 14.47 -4.19
CA GLU A 123 10.64 13.13 -4.76
C GLU A 123 12.02 12.53 -4.50
N VAL A 124 12.04 11.22 -4.31
CA VAL A 124 13.28 10.47 -4.18
C VAL A 124 13.31 9.30 -5.16
N PRO A 125 14.50 8.94 -5.70
CA PRO A 125 14.62 7.75 -6.53
C PRO A 125 14.45 6.49 -5.69
N GLY A 126 13.76 5.51 -6.26
CA GLY A 126 13.63 4.15 -5.74
C GLY A 126 14.02 3.12 -6.79
N GLY A 127 14.16 1.90 -6.37
CA GLY A 127 14.48 0.80 -7.28
C GLY A 127 14.65 -0.52 -6.56
N ARG A 128 14.73 -1.61 -7.35
CA ARG A 128 15.10 -2.93 -6.86
C ARG A 128 15.81 -3.72 -7.95
N THR A 129 16.53 -4.75 -7.54
CA THR A 129 17.10 -5.74 -8.45
C THR A 129 16.26 -7.01 -8.36
N ARG A 130 15.80 -7.53 -9.50
CA ARG A 130 15.11 -8.80 -9.61
C ARG A 130 16.07 -9.97 -9.44
N PRO A 131 15.58 -11.20 -9.15
CA PRO A 131 16.43 -12.40 -9.08
C PRO A 131 17.20 -12.71 -10.37
N ASP A 132 16.69 -12.27 -11.53
CA ASP A 132 17.35 -12.43 -12.84
C ASP A 132 18.39 -11.34 -13.14
N GLY A 133 18.63 -10.41 -12.18
CA GLY A 133 19.61 -9.33 -12.31
C GLY A 133 19.08 -8.05 -12.96
N GLU A 134 17.84 -8.02 -13.43
CA GLU A 134 17.24 -6.81 -14.01
C GLU A 134 17.03 -5.72 -12.94
N VAL A 135 17.48 -4.50 -13.25
CA VAL A 135 17.39 -3.34 -12.34
C VAL A 135 16.20 -2.47 -12.71
N LEU A 136 15.26 -2.37 -11.81
CA LEU A 136 14.06 -1.54 -11.92
C LEU A 136 14.28 -0.22 -11.23
N LYS A 137 13.70 0.85 -11.81
CA LYS A 137 13.76 2.22 -11.27
C LYS A 137 12.38 2.84 -11.25
N TRP A 138 12.11 3.59 -10.19
CA TRP A 138 10.90 4.39 -10.03
C TRP A 138 11.19 5.65 -9.20
N VAL A 139 10.21 6.52 -9.11
CA VAL A 139 10.25 7.74 -8.29
C VAL A 139 9.20 7.61 -7.19
N ILE A 140 9.58 7.94 -5.98
CA ILE A 140 8.70 7.93 -4.80
C ILE A 140 8.39 9.36 -4.42
N SER A 141 7.10 9.67 -4.25
CA SER A 141 6.60 10.87 -3.58
C SER A 141 5.89 10.43 -2.31
N ALA A 142 6.31 10.92 -1.16
CA ALA A 142 5.80 10.44 0.13
C ALA A 142 5.33 11.58 1.04
N PRO A 143 4.37 11.33 1.96
CA PRO A 143 3.98 12.29 2.97
C PRO A 143 5.18 12.73 3.82
N LEU A 144 5.18 14.00 4.26
CA LEU A 144 6.21 14.53 5.17
C LEU A 144 6.18 13.86 6.54
N LYS A 145 4.98 13.51 7.03
CA LYS A 145 4.82 12.84 8.32
C LYS A 145 4.97 11.33 8.13
N ALA A 146 5.92 10.72 8.81
CA ALA A 146 6.19 9.27 8.72
C ALA A 146 5.03 8.41 9.24
N ASP A 147 4.23 8.92 10.18
CA ASP A 147 3.04 8.27 10.75
C ASP A 147 1.74 8.63 10.04
N SER A 148 1.82 9.31 8.88
CA SER A 148 0.66 9.63 8.06
C SER A 148 -0.01 8.38 7.50
N ILE A 149 -1.35 8.43 7.41
CA ILE A 149 -2.15 7.43 6.68
C ILE A 149 -2.34 7.79 5.20
N LEU A 150 -1.80 8.93 4.77
CA LEU A 150 -1.87 9.34 3.37
C LEU A 150 -1.02 8.39 2.52
N PRO A 151 -1.45 8.07 1.28
CA PRO A 151 -0.70 7.18 0.40
C PRO A 151 0.66 7.78 0.03
N PHE A 152 1.64 6.94 -0.24
CA PHE A 152 2.76 7.39 -1.06
C PHE A 152 2.48 7.14 -2.55
N PHE A 153 3.32 7.67 -3.43
CA PHE A 153 3.22 7.47 -4.87
C PHE A 153 4.44 6.76 -5.39
N CYS A 154 4.23 5.81 -6.29
CA CYS A 154 5.28 5.07 -6.96
C CYS A 154 5.13 5.27 -8.48
N GLY A 155 6.02 6.06 -9.08
CA GLY A 155 6.00 6.39 -10.51
C GLY A 155 7.08 5.65 -11.28
N ASP A 156 6.71 4.76 -12.21
CA ASP A 156 7.64 3.95 -12.97
C ASP A 156 8.56 4.80 -13.86
N VAL A 157 9.87 4.55 -13.81
CA VAL A 157 10.89 5.07 -14.72
C VAL A 157 11.28 3.99 -15.73
N THR A 158 11.48 2.75 -15.28
CA THR A 158 11.57 1.59 -16.15
C THR A 158 10.18 1.08 -16.50
N ASP A 159 10.07 0.25 -17.55
CA ASP A 159 8.78 -0.31 -17.96
C ASP A 159 8.08 -1.00 -16.77
N ARG A 160 6.83 -0.61 -16.51
CA ARG A 160 6.02 -1.14 -15.41
C ARG A 160 5.93 -2.67 -15.41
N ARG A 161 5.90 -3.31 -16.59
CA ARG A 161 5.84 -4.77 -16.72
C ARG A 161 7.02 -5.48 -16.04
N LEU A 162 8.14 -4.80 -15.86
CA LEU A 162 9.28 -5.34 -15.11
C LEU A 162 8.99 -5.37 -13.60
N ARG A 163 8.27 -4.34 -13.08
CA ARG A 163 7.91 -4.22 -11.66
C ARG A 163 6.66 -5.03 -11.32
N VAL A 164 5.68 -5.04 -12.21
CA VAL A 164 4.39 -5.70 -12.05
C VAL A 164 4.16 -6.63 -13.25
N PRO A 165 4.81 -7.81 -13.27
CA PRO A 165 4.72 -8.75 -14.39
C PRO A 165 3.35 -9.45 -14.39
N THR A 166 2.41 -8.95 -15.18
CA THR A 166 1.09 -9.55 -15.37
C THR A 166 1.13 -10.78 -16.28
N GLU A 167 2.22 -10.96 -17.02
CA GLU A 167 2.48 -12.14 -17.85
C GLU A 167 3.54 -13.06 -17.20
N PRO A 168 3.40 -14.38 -17.31
CA PRO A 168 2.26 -15.09 -17.90
C PRO A 168 0.95 -14.85 -17.13
N SER A 169 -0.20 -15.06 -17.77
CA SER A 169 -1.53 -14.80 -17.17
C SER A 169 -1.78 -15.52 -15.83
N SER A 170 -1.04 -16.62 -15.57
CA SER A 170 -1.03 -17.28 -14.27
C SER A 170 -0.60 -16.37 -13.11
N ASN A 171 0.14 -15.30 -13.38
CA ASN A 171 0.59 -14.36 -12.33
C ASN A 171 -0.56 -13.59 -11.70
N THR A 172 -1.65 -13.37 -12.45
CA THR A 172 -2.85 -12.66 -12.01
C THR A 172 -4.01 -13.62 -11.69
N HIS A 173 -3.76 -14.93 -11.71
CA HIS A 173 -4.76 -15.94 -11.43
C HIS A 173 -4.61 -16.49 -10.01
N HIS A 174 -5.68 -16.43 -9.24
CA HIS A 174 -5.67 -16.83 -7.84
C HIS A 174 -6.69 -17.93 -7.56
N PRO A 175 -6.32 -19.03 -6.86
CA PRO A 175 -7.24 -20.09 -6.45
C PRO A 175 -8.47 -19.63 -5.68
N ASN A 176 -8.36 -18.50 -4.94
CA ASN A 176 -9.49 -17.89 -4.23
C ASN A 176 -10.39 -17.00 -5.11
N SER A 177 -10.15 -16.99 -6.42
CA SER A 177 -10.89 -16.18 -7.41
C SER A 177 -10.77 -14.65 -7.19
N ALA A 178 -9.80 -14.16 -6.43
CA ALA A 178 -9.57 -12.72 -6.28
C ALA A 178 -9.16 -12.10 -7.64
N LEU A 179 -9.86 -11.04 -8.03
CA LEU A 179 -9.65 -10.35 -9.32
C LEU A 179 -9.05 -8.96 -9.15
N GLY A 180 -9.37 -8.27 -8.06
CA GLY A 180 -8.94 -6.89 -7.83
C GLY A 180 -9.27 -6.43 -6.42
N ILE A 181 -8.90 -5.20 -6.12
CA ILE A 181 -9.20 -4.57 -4.84
C ILE A 181 -10.63 -4.03 -4.85
N ALA A 182 -11.42 -4.39 -3.84
CA ALA A 182 -12.75 -3.85 -3.61
C ALA A 182 -12.70 -2.58 -2.75
N HIS A 183 -11.93 -2.62 -1.65
CA HIS A 183 -11.77 -1.47 -0.78
C HIS A 183 -10.48 -1.52 0.06
N ILE A 184 -10.08 -0.34 0.51
CA ILE A 184 -9.10 -0.15 1.59
C ILE A 184 -9.84 0.57 2.71
N HIS A 185 -9.93 -0.02 3.89
CA HIS A 185 -10.62 0.55 5.05
C HIS A 185 -9.60 1.07 6.06
N LEU A 186 -9.62 2.39 6.24
CA LEU A 186 -8.77 3.13 7.15
C LEU A 186 -9.55 3.48 8.40
N LEU A 187 -8.98 3.19 9.58
CA LEU A 187 -9.56 3.62 10.86
C LEU A 187 -8.72 4.73 11.50
N VAL A 188 -9.43 5.73 12.01
CA VAL A 188 -8.85 6.86 12.73
C VAL A 188 -9.69 7.19 13.98
N SER A 189 -9.07 7.85 14.96
CA SER A 189 -9.84 8.38 16.09
C SER A 189 -10.84 9.45 15.62
N ALA A 190 -11.94 9.63 16.35
CA ALA A 190 -12.92 10.68 16.05
C ALA A 190 -12.29 12.08 16.00
N ALA A 191 -11.28 12.34 16.84
CA ALA A 191 -10.57 13.61 16.86
C ALA A 191 -9.75 13.86 15.58
N ALA A 192 -9.25 12.80 14.91
CA ALA A 192 -8.44 12.90 13.69
C ALA A 192 -9.30 12.86 12.41
N PHE A 193 -10.56 12.43 12.48
CA PHE A 193 -11.39 12.15 11.30
C PHE A 193 -11.50 13.34 10.33
N THR A 194 -11.92 14.50 10.81
CA THR A 194 -12.14 15.68 9.96
C THR A 194 -10.86 16.18 9.29
N SER A 195 -9.73 16.18 10.01
CA SER A 195 -8.45 16.60 9.44
C SER A 195 -7.96 15.61 8.39
N THR A 196 -8.06 14.31 8.68
CA THR A 196 -7.65 13.24 7.75
C THR A 196 -8.53 13.23 6.49
N LEU A 197 -9.85 13.41 6.64
CA LEU A 197 -10.78 13.54 5.50
C LEU A 197 -10.34 14.67 4.57
N LYS A 198 -10.00 15.83 5.11
CA LYS A 198 -9.55 16.98 4.33
C LYS A 198 -8.22 16.70 3.63
N GLU A 199 -7.27 16.07 4.31
CA GLU A 199 -5.98 15.72 3.74
C GLU A 199 -6.12 14.69 2.60
N ILE A 200 -6.92 13.62 2.78
CA ILE A 200 -7.21 12.62 1.74
C ILE A 200 -7.88 13.29 0.53
N SER A 201 -8.90 14.14 0.75
CA SER A 201 -9.56 14.86 -0.35
C SER A 201 -8.58 15.77 -1.13
N THR A 202 -7.64 16.39 -0.43
CA THR A 202 -6.56 17.19 -1.04
C THR A 202 -5.63 16.34 -1.90
N VAL A 203 -5.21 15.18 -1.39
CA VAL A 203 -4.35 14.24 -2.13
C VAL A 203 -5.05 13.73 -3.37
N LEU A 204 -6.29 13.27 -3.24
CA LEU A 204 -7.08 12.76 -4.37
C LEU A 204 -7.49 13.87 -5.36
N GLY A 205 -7.56 15.12 -4.89
CA GLY A 205 -8.08 16.25 -5.68
C GLY A 205 -9.57 16.16 -5.95
N SER A 206 -10.31 15.43 -5.12
CA SER A 206 -11.76 15.24 -5.22
C SER A 206 -12.41 15.12 -3.84
N GLN A 207 -13.68 15.49 -3.77
CA GLN A 207 -14.49 15.26 -2.58
C GLN A 207 -14.92 13.78 -2.48
N PRO A 208 -15.25 13.27 -1.28
CA PRO A 208 -15.79 11.92 -1.15
C PRO A 208 -17.13 11.78 -1.88
N LEU A 209 -17.42 10.57 -2.37
CA LEU A 209 -18.72 10.21 -2.97
C LEU A 209 -19.84 10.23 -1.92
N SER A 210 -19.51 9.85 -0.69
CA SER A 210 -20.40 9.92 0.47
C SER A 210 -19.58 10.30 1.70
N SER A 211 -20.18 11.10 2.58
CA SER A 211 -19.55 11.50 3.83
C SER A 211 -20.60 11.73 4.90
N THR A 212 -20.32 11.22 6.09
CA THR A 212 -21.01 11.51 7.35
C THR A 212 -19.98 12.09 8.33
N ASP A 213 -20.35 12.24 9.58
CA ASP A 213 -19.44 12.63 10.67
C ASP A 213 -18.53 11.48 11.15
N GLN A 214 -18.77 10.25 10.67
CA GLN A 214 -18.05 9.04 11.09
C GLN A 214 -17.45 8.22 9.94
N GLU A 215 -17.88 8.42 8.70
CA GLU A 215 -17.40 7.69 7.54
C GLU A 215 -17.35 8.57 6.29
N ALA A 216 -16.32 8.41 5.48
CA ALA A 216 -16.21 9.01 4.16
C ALA A 216 -15.65 7.99 3.13
N LYS A 217 -16.16 8.04 1.90
CA LYS A 217 -15.80 7.10 0.84
C LYS A 217 -15.40 7.84 -0.44
N TRP A 218 -14.27 7.43 -1.01
CA TRP A 218 -13.80 7.91 -2.32
C TRP A 218 -13.68 6.74 -3.28
N GLN A 219 -14.05 6.97 -4.51
CA GLN A 219 -13.79 6.03 -5.59
C GLN A 219 -12.35 6.23 -6.08
N LEU A 220 -11.61 5.13 -6.17
CA LEU A 220 -10.29 5.08 -6.77
C LEU A 220 -10.37 4.57 -8.20
N SER A 221 -9.26 4.68 -8.95
CA SER A 221 -9.09 4.02 -10.24
C SER A 221 -7.97 2.99 -10.16
N THR A 222 -7.96 2.05 -11.12
CA THR A 222 -6.89 1.08 -11.34
C THR A 222 -6.44 1.13 -12.79
N LEU A 223 -5.28 0.57 -13.10
CA LEU A 223 -4.74 0.59 -14.46
C LEU A 223 -5.55 -0.26 -15.45
N ASN A 224 -6.18 -1.34 -14.98
CA ASN A 224 -7.03 -2.21 -15.77
C ASN A 224 -8.48 -2.18 -15.27
N GLY A 225 -8.99 -0.98 -14.98
CA GLY A 225 -10.29 -0.77 -14.36
C GLY A 225 -11.51 -0.99 -15.26
N ASN A 226 -11.33 -1.22 -16.56
CA ASN A 226 -12.45 -1.32 -17.51
C ASN A 226 -13.28 -2.62 -17.37
N GLN A 227 -12.82 -3.59 -16.60
CA GLN A 227 -13.48 -4.90 -16.44
C GLN A 227 -14.00 -5.16 -15.02
N LEU A 228 -13.63 -4.34 -14.04
CA LEU A 228 -13.99 -4.53 -12.64
C LEU A 228 -14.59 -3.26 -12.05
N ARG A 229 -15.35 -3.42 -10.96
CA ARG A 229 -15.82 -2.27 -10.18
C ARG A 229 -14.62 -1.49 -9.63
N PRO A 230 -14.63 -0.15 -9.67
CA PRO A 230 -13.56 0.64 -9.11
C PRO A 230 -13.42 0.42 -7.59
N PRO A 231 -12.21 0.33 -7.05
CA PRO A 231 -12.01 0.19 -5.61
C PRO A 231 -12.44 1.44 -4.85
N THR A 232 -12.78 1.26 -3.58
CA THR A 232 -13.19 2.34 -2.69
C THR A 232 -12.17 2.52 -1.59
N LEU A 233 -11.74 3.76 -1.36
CA LEU A 233 -11.03 4.14 -0.14
C LEU A 233 -12.07 4.56 0.89
N VAL A 234 -12.08 3.91 2.04
CA VAL A 234 -12.99 4.20 3.16
C VAL A 234 -12.17 4.75 4.32
N LEU A 235 -12.54 5.90 4.83
CA LEU A 235 -12.06 6.46 6.09
C LEU A 235 -13.19 6.41 7.08
N ALA A 236 -12.98 5.80 8.25
CA ALA A 236 -14.02 5.72 9.28
C ALA A 236 -13.46 5.90 10.70
N THR A 237 -14.34 6.25 11.61
CA THR A 237 -14.13 6.09 13.04
C THR A 237 -14.60 4.70 13.48
N PRO A 238 -14.13 4.16 14.62
CA PRO A 238 -14.57 2.85 15.09
C PRO A 238 -16.10 2.75 15.23
N ALA A 239 -16.69 1.70 14.66
CA ALA A 239 -18.13 1.41 14.74
C ALA A 239 -18.46 0.37 15.83
N ASP A 240 -17.47 -0.38 16.31
CA ASP A 240 -17.60 -1.40 17.34
C ASP A 240 -16.37 -1.45 18.25
N GLU A 241 -16.45 -2.30 19.28
CA GLU A 241 -15.39 -2.45 20.28
C GLU A 241 -14.09 -3.01 19.67
N ALA A 242 -14.17 -3.92 18.71
CA ALA A 242 -12.99 -4.50 18.07
C ALA A 242 -12.23 -3.45 17.26
N GLN A 243 -12.94 -2.58 16.53
CA GLN A 243 -12.35 -1.46 15.81
C GLN A 243 -11.80 -0.39 16.77
N ALA A 244 -12.47 -0.15 17.90
CA ALA A 244 -11.96 0.76 18.93
C ALA A 244 -10.64 0.25 19.53
N GLN A 245 -10.58 -1.03 19.91
CA GLN A 245 -9.35 -1.68 20.38
C GLN A 245 -8.23 -1.64 19.33
N PHE A 246 -8.59 -1.82 18.04
CA PHE A 246 -7.61 -1.71 16.96
C PHE A 246 -7.00 -0.30 16.91
N VAL A 247 -7.82 0.76 16.94
CA VAL A 247 -7.33 2.15 16.94
C VAL A 247 -6.48 2.45 18.18
N ASP A 248 -6.90 1.99 19.36
CA ASP A 248 -6.20 2.22 20.62
C ASP A 248 -4.87 1.47 20.70
N SER A 249 -4.76 0.31 20.05
CA SER A 249 -3.52 -0.48 20.02
C SER A 249 -2.46 0.06 19.04
N HIS A 250 -2.83 1.03 18.20
CA HIS A 250 -1.96 1.62 17.20
C HIS A 250 -1.72 3.10 17.50
N SER A 251 -0.46 3.51 17.55
CA SER A 251 -0.06 4.91 17.82
C SER A 251 -0.38 5.87 16.68
N ALA A 252 -0.72 5.37 15.50
CA ALA A 252 -1.03 6.13 14.29
C ALA A 252 -2.22 5.50 13.56
N PRO A 253 -2.91 6.23 12.67
CA PRO A 253 -3.93 5.66 11.79
C PRO A 253 -3.39 4.49 10.97
N HIS A 254 -4.21 3.44 10.81
CA HIS A 254 -3.80 2.20 10.14
C HIS A 254 -4.88 1.70 9.18
N ILE A 255 -4.45 0.87 8.23
CA ILE A 255 -5.35 0.07 7.39
C ILE A 255 -5.90 -1.06 8.26
N TYR A 256 -7.20 -1.02 8.51
CA TYR A 256 -7.91 -2.04 9.29
C TYR A 256 -8.19 -3.29 8.46
N GLU A 257 -8.58 -3.07 7.19
CA GLU A 257 -9.08 -4.12 6.32
C GLU A 257 -8.74 -3.84 4.86
N VAL A 258 -8.46 -4.90 4.11
CA VAL A 258 -8.37 -4.88 2.64
C VAL A 258 -9.41 -5.84 2.07
N GLY A 259 -10.30 -5.31 1.23
CA GLY A 259 -11.34 -6.06 0.53
C GLY A 259 -10.90 -6.41 -0.89
N PHE A 260 -11.27 -7.61 -1.34
CA PHE A 260 -10.99 -8.13 -2.67
C PHE A 260 -12.28 -8.47 -3.39
N TYR A 261 -12.40 -8.07 -4.66
CA TYR A 261 -13.43 -8.60 -5.53
C TYR A 261 -13.12 -10.06 -5.86
N ALA A 262 -14.08 -10.94 -5.60
CA ALA A 262 -14.04 -12.33 -6.04
C ALA A 262 -14.84 -12.52 -7.32
N GLY A 263 -14.32 -13.35 -8.25
CA GLY A 263 -15.04 -13.71 -9.48
C GLY A 263 -16.26 -14.60 -9.19
N GLU A 264 -16.99 -14.98 -10.25
CA GLU A 264 -18.26 -15.73 -10.18
C GLU A 264 -18.21 -17.00 -9.32
N ASN A 265 -17.03 -17.62 -9.18
CA ASN A 265 -16.84 -18.80 -8.33
C ASN A 265 -16.32 -18.46 -6.93
N GLY A 266 -16.14 -17.19 -6.64
CA GLY A 266 -15.67 -16.71 -5.33
C GLY A 266 -16.78 -16.77 -4.29
N LYS A 267 -16.38 -16.77 -3.02
CA LYS A 267 -17.32 -16.72 -1.90
C LYS A 267 -17.08 -15.45 -1.11
N GLU A 268 -18.17 -14.80 -0.72
CA GLU A 268 -18.11 -13.73 0.27
C GLU A 268 -17.62 -14.29 1.60
N GLY A 269 -16.83 -13.50 2.30
CA GLY A 269 -16.32 -13.88 3.60
C GLY A 269 -15.24 -12.95 4.11
N SER A 270 -14.81 -13.16 5.33
CA SER A 270 -13.69 -12.46 5.91
C SER A 270 -12.83 -13.38 6.75
N VAL A 271 -11.55 -13.10 6.79
CA VAL A 271 -10.57 -13.78 7.65
C VAL A 271 -9.76 -12.70 8.36
N THR A 272 -9.66 -12.83 9.69
CA THR A 272 -8.70 -12.07 10.47
C THR A 272 -7.44 -12.91 10.60
N THR A 273 -6.37 -12.46 9.97
CA THR A 273 -5.04 -13.06 10.12
C THR A 273 -4.33 -12.41 11.31
N PRO A 274 -3.23 -12.99 11.82
CA PRO A 274 -2.40 -12.32 12.82
C PRO A 274 -1.90 -10.92 12.40
N PHE A 275 -1.96 -10.63 11.08
CA PHE A 275 -1.33 -9.46 10.48
C PHE A 275 -2.30 -8.57 9.69
N GLY A 276 -3.60 -8.72 9.89
CA GLY A 276 -4.60 -7.88 9.26
C GLY A 276 -5.84 -8.63 8.80
N ARG A 277 -6.88 -7.89 8.50
CA ARG A 277 -8.17 -8.41 8.07
C ARG A 277 -8.26 -8.41 6.53
N VAL A 278 -8.74 -9.51 5.98
CA VAL A 278 -8.99 -9.74 4.56
C VAL A 278 -10.47 -10.01 4.37
N VAL A 279 -11.08 -9.38 3.36
CA VAL A 279 -12.52 -9.55 3.03
C VAL A 279 -12.67 -9.88 1.56
N TRP A 280 -13.53 -10.83 1.22
CA TRP A 280 -13.94 -11.12 -0.15
C TRP A 280 -15.36 -10.63 -0.39
N VAL A 281 -15.54 -9.90 -1.49
CA VAL A 281 -16.81 -9.32 -1.94
C VAL A 281 -17.11 -9.86 -3.33
N VAL A 282 -18.33 -10.26 -3.60
CA VAL A 282 -18.81 -10.78 -4.91
C VAL A 282 -19.54 -9.71 -5.70
#